data_96fe33e251f5ed25369e65b315ae75bb
#
_entry.id   96fe33e251f5ed25369e65b315ae75bb
#
_cell.length_a   1.000
_cell.length_b   1.000
_cell.length_c   1.000
_cell.angle_alpha   90.00
_cell.angle_beta   90.00
_cell.angle_gamma   90.00
#
_symmetry.space_group_name_H-M   'P 1'
#
loop_
_entity.id
_entity.type
_entity.pdbx_description
1 polymer ?
#
loop_
_entity_poly.entity_id
_entity_poly.type
_entity_poly.pdbx_seq_one_letter_code
_entity_poly.pdbx_strand_id
1 'polypeptide(L)'
;RVRSLEGMILAWSPGTKGKPVDGPVVILPDAADSAAFASAVTSVKGAYVMISAPELSCRTDSSYKESALPAEFDRMVKDRTDYRAAWAARVKRTGLNNKALQLALEAAGAKGVLTSNWSAGWGVFRVFDGKTTKVPAAVLSCEDYGLVFRLAQNNQGPVLRVTAESQDLGEVPVFNTIATIPGTDRADEYVVLSAHFDSWDGSSGATDNGTGTVTMMEAMRILKTVLPKPSRTILVGHWSGEEQGLNGSRGYMADHPKEVEGLQALFNQDNGTGRVVNMNAAGLMDGGAFLSDWLSKVPGEITGNFRSFGIPGSPAGGGSDNASVACYGAPGFGLGSLPWEYFSYTWHTNRDTYDKLVLSEVRNNATLTAMPTYLA
;
A
#
# COMPACT_ATOMS: atom_id res chain seq x y z
N ARG A 1 31.25 18.43 -2.82
CA ARG A 1 30.48 18.11 -4.04
C ARG A 1 28.99 18.34 -3.76
N VAL A 2 28.29 19.00 -4.68
CA VAL A 2 26.84 19.22 -4.60
C VAL A 2 26.16 18.34 -5.65
N ARG A 3 25.10 17.63 -5.24
CA ARG A 3 24.23 16.86 -6.13
C ARG A 3 22.81 16.80 -5.58
N SER A 4 21.82 16.62 -6.43
CA SER A 4 20.48 16.30 -6.01
C SER A 4 20.41 14.85 -5.53
N LEU A 5 19.51 14.60 -4.58
CA LEU A 5 19.19 13.26 -4.07
C LEU A 5 17.79 12.87 -4.55
N GLU A 6 17.60 11.60 -4.80
CA GLU A 6 16.28 11.05 -5.12
C GLU A 6 15.50 10.78 -3.83
N GLY A 7 14.37 11.45 -3.67
CA GLY A 7 13.53 11.34 -2.49
C GLY A 7 12.38 12.34 -2.54
N MET A 8 11.49 12.22 -1.55
CA MET A 8 10.36 13.13 -1.39
C MET A 8 9.96 13.25 0.09
N ILE A 9 9.17 14.27 0.40
CA ILE A 9 8.53 14.32 1.73
C ILE A 9 7.44 13.24 1.80
N LEU A 10 7.26 12.70 3.00
CA LEU A 10 6.20 11.73 3.27
C LEU A 10 4.83 12.41 3.29
N ALA A 11 3.77 11.64 3.06
CA ALA A 11 2.40 12.13 3.15
C ALA A 11 2.15 12.79 4.52
N TRP A 12 1.38 13.89 4.53
CA TRP A 12 1.09 14.72 5.71
C TRP A 12 2.31 15.31 6.42
N SER A 13 3.50 15.18 5.86
CA SER A 13 4.69 15.82 6.41
C SER A 13 4.60 17.33 6.23
N PRO A 14 4.96 18.14 7.23
CA PRO A 14 5.18 19.56 7.06
C PRO A 14 6.28 19.82 6.01
N GLY A 15 6.11 20.87 5.23
CA GLY A 15 7.13 21.37 4.33
C GLY A 15 8.08 22.38 5.00
N THR A 16 8.91 23.00 4.17
CA THR A 16 9.81 24.11 4.56
C THR A 16 9.24 25.48 4.19
N LYS A 17 7.93 25.57 3.89
CA LYS A 17 7.24 26.75 3.36
C LYS A 17 7.88 27.26 2.05
N GLY A 18 8.31 26.34 1.20
CA GLY A 18 8.97 26.64 -0.07
C GLY A 18 10.37 27.25 0.06
N LYS A 19 10.94 27.35 1.28
CA LYS A 19 12.26 27.93 1.50
C LYS A 19 13.32 26.83 1.66
N PRO A 20 14.55 27.03 1.14
CA PRO A 20 15.63 26.10 1.37
C PRO A 20 16.07 26.13 2.84
N VAL A 21 16.16 24.96 3.44
CA VAL A 21 16.64 24.75 4.81
C VAL A 21 17.85 23.85 4.76
N ASP A 22 19.01 24.38 5.13
CA ASP A 22 20.27 23.65 5.21
C ASP A 22 20.49 23.10 6.62
N GLY A 23 21.02 21.88 6.72
CA GLY A 23 21.40 21.30 8.01
C GLY A 23 22.39 20.15 7.86
N PRO A 24 23.26 19.96 8.85
CA PRO A 24 24.07 18.75 8.91
C PRO A 24 23.17 17.53 9.01
N VAL A 25 23.65 16.38 8.53
CA VAL A 25 22.93 15.11 8.69
C VAL A 25 23.63 14.28 9.75
N VAL A 26 22.86 13.78 10.67
CA VAL A 26 23.30 12.89 11.75
C VAL A 26 22.48 11.59 11.76
N ILE A 27 23.09 10.54 12.29
CA ILE A 27 22.41 9.26 12.50
C ILE A 27 21.71 9.30 13.85
N LEU A 28 20.55 8.66 13.96
CA LEU A 28 19.84 8.47 15.24
C LEU A 28 20.84 8.15 16.36
N PRO A 29 20.88 8.88 17.48
CA PRO A 29 21.78 8.58 18.57
C PRO A 29 21.64 7.14 19.06
N ASP A 30 22.76 6.45 19.28
CA ASP A 30 22.77 5.14 19.93
C ASP A 30 22.84 5.32 21.44
N ALA A 31 21.94 4.68 22.17
CA ALA A 31 21.81 4.79 23.60
C ALA A 31 21.62 3.41 24.23
N ALA A 32 22.08 3.24 25.47
CA ALA A 32 21.95 1.99 26.18
C ALA A 32 20.50 1.66 26.54
N ASP A 33 19.73 2.72 26.87
CA ASP A 33 18.32 2.64 27.27
C ASP A 33 17.60 3.99 27.01
N SER A 34 16.34 4.07 27.38
CA SER A 34 15.50 5.27 27.18
C SER A 34 15.97 6.49 27.97
N ALA A 35 16.57 6.31 29.16
CA ALA A 35 17.09 7.42 29.94
C ALA A 35 18.36 8.01 29.28
N ALA A 36 19.26 7.16 28.83
CA ALA A 36 20.42 7.56 28.04
C ALA A 36 20.00 8.23 26.73
N PHE A 37 18.96 7.71 26.06
CA PHE A 37 18.41 8.33 24.84
C PHE A 37 17.87 9.72 25.10
N ALA A 38 17.12 9.93 26.17
CA ALA A 38 16.58 11.25 26.56
C ALA A 38 17.68 12.31 26.74
N SER A 39 18.86 11.90 27.15
CA SER A 39 20.04 12.78 27.23
C SER A 39 20.71 12.98 25.86
N ALA A 40 20.88 11.89 25.11
CA ALA A 40 21.61 11.90 23.84
C ALA A 40 20.83 12.62 22.73
N VAL A 41 19.49 12.61 22.76
CA VAL A 41 18.65 13.21 21.73
C VAL A 41 18.86 14.73 21.57
N THR A 42 19.38 15.41 22.57
CA THR A 42 19.70 16.85 22.50
C THR A 42 20.76 17.18 21.44
N SER A 43 21.60 16.19 21.08
CA SER A 43 22.65 16.34 20.06
C SER A 43 22.11 16.51 18.64
N VAL A 44 20.83 16.21 18.39
CA VAL A 44 20.25 16.32 17.03
C VAL A 44 19.79 17.74 16.68
N LYS A 45 19.92 18.68 17.62
CA LYS A 45 19.48 20.07 17.42
C LYS A 45 20.09 20.69 16.17
N GLY A 46 19.26 21.19 15.29
CA GLY A 46 19.68 21.83 14.03
C GLY A 46 20.11 20.88 12.91
N ALA A 47 19.95 19.56 13.09
CA ALA A 47 20.33 18.56 12.11
C ALA A 47 19.13 17.86 11.48
N TYR A 48 19.32 17.24 10.31
CA TYR A 48 18.46 16.21 9.77
C TYR A 48 18.87 14.85 10.35
N VAL A 49 17.91 14.07 10.83
CA VAL A 49 18.20 12.84 11.57
C VAL A 49 17.79 11.61 10.75
N MET A 50 18.72 10.74 10.46
CA MET A 50 18.48 9.46 9.78
C MET A 50 18.00 8.42 10.79
N ILE A 51 16.77 7.89 10.58
CA ILE A 51 16.11 6.98 11.54
C ILE A 51 15.87 5.56 11.02
N SER A 52 16.19 5.29 9.76
CA SER A 52 16.10 3.93 9.19
C SER A 52 17.47 3.26 9.13
N ALA A 53 17.50 1.93 9.15
CA ALA A 53 18.66 1.18 8.76
C ALA A 53 18.98 1.44 7.29
N PRO A 54 20.22 1.78 6.90
CA PRO A 54 20.58 1.72 5.50
C PRO A 54 20.67 0.27 5.04
N GLU A 55 20.35 0.02 3.80
CA GLU A 55 20.62 -1.29 3.20
C GLU A 55 22.14 -1.47 3.00
N LEU A 56 22.64 -2.66 3.26
CA LEU A 56 24.05 -3.00 3.01
C LEU A 56 24.37 -2.96 1.51
N SER A 57 23.38 -3.29 0.68
CA SER A 57 23.42 -3.19 -0.77
C SER A 57 22.03 -2.91 -1.29
N CYS A 58 21.90 -2.02 -2.28
CA CYS A 58 20.64 -1.77 -3.00
C CYS A 58 20.42 -2.77 -4.16
N ARG A 59 21.20 -3.84 -4.25
CA ARG A 59 20.94 -4.92 -5.20
C ARG A 59 19.78 -5.77 -4.72
N THR A 60 18.90 -6.10 -5.66
CA THR A 60 17.71 -6.92 -5.41
C THR A 60 18.08 -8.39 -5.16
N ASP A 61 17.19 -9.12 -4.50
CA ASP A 61 17.36 -10.56 -4.31
C ASP A 61 17.40 -11.31 -5.65
N SER A 62 16.64 -10.87 -6.65
CA SER A 62 16.69 -11.42 -8.01
C SER A 62 18.07 -11.26 -8.64
N SER A 63 18.68 -10.05 -8.51
CA SER A 63 20.02 -9.79 -9.02
C SER A 63 21.08 -10.68 -8.34
N TYR A 64 20.94 -10.93 -7.04
CA TYR A 64 21.83 -11.86 -6.33
C TYR A 64 21.61 -13.30 -6.77
N LYS A 65 20.34 -13.75 -6.90
CA LYS A 65 20.02 -15.11 -7.35
C LYS A 65 20.52 -15.40 -8.75
N GLU A 66 20.51 -14.39 -9.62
CA GLU A 66 20.99 -14.51 -10.99
C GLU A 66 22.51 -14.57 -11.10
N SER A 67 23.24 -13.79 -10.28
CA SER A 67 24.64 -13.48 -10.53
C SER A 67 25.60 -13.95 -9.43
N ALA A 68 25.13 -14.18 -8.20
CA ALA A 68 25.96 -14.57 -7.09
C ALA A 68 26.08 -16.09 -6.95
N LEU A 69 27.19 -16.54 -6.34
CA LEU A 69 27.27 -17.91 -5.89
C LEU A 69 26.23 -18.16 -4.78
N PRO A 70 25.64 -19.38 -4.66
CA PRO A 70 24.62 -19.65 -3.65
C PRO A 70 25.02 -19.25 -2.23
N ALA A 71 26.23 -19.58 -1.81
CA ALA A 71 26.74 -19.21 -0.48
C ALA A 71 26.86 -17.67 -0.28
N GLU A 72 27.07 -16.92 -1.35
CA GLU A 72 27.10 -15.44 -1.29
C GLU A 72 25.70 -14.86 -1.12
N PHE A 73 24.70 -15.48 -1.77
CA PHE A 73 23.31 -15.10 -1.59
C PHE A 73 22.85 -15.34 -0.13
N ASP A 74 23.12 -16.54 0.41
CA ASP A 74 22.78 -16.89 1.78
C ASP A 74 23.45 -15.95 2.80
N ARG A 75 24.74 -15.64 2.57
CA ARG A 75 25.47 -14.68 3.40
C ARG A 75 24.84 -13.28 3.33
N MET A 76 24.51 -12.79 2.14
CA MET A 76 23.85 -11.49 1.98
C MET A 76 22.52 -11.44 2.74
N VAL A 77 21.69 -12.47 2.64
CA VAL A 77 20.39 -12.55 3.34
C VAL A 77 20.62 -12.51 4.86
N LYS A 78 21.59 -13.29 5.36
CA LYS A 78 21.95 -13.31 6.78
C LYS A 78 22.45 -11.93 7.25
N ASP A 79 23.42 -11.35 6.58
CA ASP A 79 24.02 -10.07 6.95
C ASP A 79 22.97 -8.95 6.97
N ARG A 80 22.07 -8.92 5.98
CA ARG A 80 20.95 -7.97 5.92
C ARG A 80 19.99 -8.16 7.10
N THR A 81 19.69 -9.42 7.44
CA THR A 81 18.80 -9.75 8.56
C THR A 81 19.41 -9.32 9.88
N ASP A 82 20.67 -9.66 10.11
CA ASP A 82 21.40 -9.32 11.35
C ASP A 82 21.51 -7.80 11.49
N TYR A 83 21.82 -7.09 10.42
CA TYR A 83 21.93 -5.64 10.43
C TYR A 83 20.60 -4.94 10.74
N ARG A 84 19.51 -5.41 10.13
CA ARG A 84 18.17 -4.90 10.42
C ARG A 84 17.74 -5.18 11.87
N ALA A 85 18.08 -6.36 12.39
CA ALA A 85 17.82 -6.72 13.78
C ALA A 85 18.60 -5.84 14.76
N ALA A 86 19.88 -5.56 14.48
CA ALA A 86 20.70 -4.66 15.29
C ALA A 86 20.15 -3.23 15.28
N TRP A 87 19.67 -2.74 14.12
CA TRP A 87 19.01 -1.44 14.04
C TRP A 87 17.70 -1.39 14.79
N ALA A 88 16.85 -2.41 14.66
CA ALA A 88 15.60 -2.52 15.41
C ALA A 88 15.85 -2.50 16.93
N ALA A 89 16.90 -3.19 17.40
CA ALA A 89 17.34 -3.14 18.79
C ALA A 89 17.76 -1.72 19.21
N ARG A 90 18.48 -0.98 18.36
CA ARG A 90 18.82 0.44 18.61
C ARG A 90 17.57 1.30 18.77
N VAL A 91 16.61 1.19 17.86
CA VAL A 91 15.34 1.92 17.95
C VAL A 91 14.57 1.50 19.22
N LYS A 92 14.49 0.21 19.52
CA LYS A 92 13.81 -0.30 20.74
C LYS A 92 14.39 0.29 22.03
N ARG A 93 15.72 0.49 22.11
CA ARG A 93 16.36 1.10 23.28
C ARG A 93 15.92 2.53 23.54
N THR A 94 15.40 3.25 22.54
CA THR A 94 14.81 4.59 22.76
C THR A 94 13.57 4.54 23.65
N GLY A 95 12.90 3.38 23.77
CA GLY A 95 11.63 3.22 24.48
C GLY A 95 10.43 3.81 23.74
N LEU A 96 10.59 4.28 22.50
CA LEU A 96 9.59 5.01 21.72
C LEU A 96 9.13 4.19 20.49
N ASN A 97 7.85 4.29 20.17
CA ASN A 97 7.34 3.84 18.87
C ASN A 97 7.70 4.84 17.77
N ASN A 98 7.46 4.51 16.53
CA ASN A 98 7.85 5.33 15.37
C ASN A 98 7.32 6.78 15.46
N LYS A 99 6.05 6.96 15.82
CA LYS A 99 5.44 8.29 15.97
C LYS A 99 6.10 9.09 17.10
N ALA A 100 6.21 8.49 18.26
CA ALA A 100 6.81 9.12 19.43
C ALA A 100 8.29 9.48 19.21
N LEU A 101 9.03 8.62 18.48
CA LEU A 101 10.43 8.89 18.13
C LEU A 101 10.55 10.12 17.23
N GLN A 102 9.78 10.21 16.14
CA GLN A 102 9.83 11.36 15.25
C GLN A 102 9.45 12.66 15.97
N LEU A 103 8.43 12.63 16.83
CA LEU A 103 8.05 13.78 17.64
C LEU A 103 9.10 14.16 18.69
N ALA A 104 9.79 13.20 19.29
CA ALA A 104 10.89 13.46 20.22
C ALA A 104 12.09 14.13 19.53
N LEU A 105 12.43 13.69 18.33
CA LEU A 105 13.46 14.33 17.50
C LEU A 105 13.09 15.76 17.10
N GLU A 106 11.84 15.97 16.70
CA GLU A 106 11.31 17.31 16.42
C GLU A 106 11.37 18.21 17.67
N ALA A 107 10.93 17.72 18.82
CA ALA A 107 10.98 18.45 20.09
C ALA A 107 12.41 18.77 20.52
N ALA A 108 13.38 17.92 20.23
CA ALA A 108 14.80 18.16 20.47
C ALA A 108 15.43 19.18 19.48
N GLY A 109 14.67 19.70 18.53
CA GLY A 109 15.08 20.74 17.60
C GLY A 109 15.74 20.23 16.33
N ALA A 110 15.48 18.99 15.91
CA ALA A 110 15.86 18.51 14.59
C ALA A 110 15.22 19.37 13.49
N LYS A 111 15.90 19.53 12.37
CA LYS A 111 15.40 20.22 11.16
C LYS A 111 14.52 19.33 10.28
N GLY A 112 14.57 18.05 10.49
CA GLY A 112 13.77 17.06 9.80
C GLY A 112 14.23 15.64 10.08
N VAL A 113 13.43 14.70 9.62
CA VAL A 113 13.65 13.27 9.79
C VAL A 113 13.83 12.64 8.41
N LEU A 114 14.83 11.79 8.25
CA LEU A 114 15.12 11.08 7.02
C LEU A 114 14.89 9.58 7.22
N THR A 115 14.14 9.00 6.29
CA THR A 115 13.85 7.57 6.26
C THR A 115 14.34 6.94 4.96
N SER A 116 14.52 5.63 4.98
CA SER A 116 14.63 4.80 3.79
C SER A 116 13.62 3.68 3.92
N ASN A 117 12.77 3.54 2.93
CA ASN A 117 11.76 2.49 2.85
C ASN A 117 11.90 1.80 1.49
N TRP A 118 13.05 1.18 1.30
CA TRP A 118 13.41 0.53 0.05
C TRP A 118 12.47 -0.63 -0.30
N SER A 119 12.04 -0.68 -1.54
CA SER A 119 11.17 -1.70 -2.08
C SER A 119 11.83 -2.44 -3.25
N ALA A 120 12.96 -3.09 -2.97
CA ALA A 120 13.63 -4.06 -3.83
C ALA A 120 13.85 -3.67 -5.31
N GLY A 121 13.94 -2.37 -5.63
CA GLY A 121 14.23 -1.86 -6.98
C GLY A 121 15.20 -0.69 -6.96
N TRP A 122 15.87 -0.41 -8.08
CA TRP A 122 16.77 0.73 -8.24
C TRP A 122 15.98 2.04 -8.17
N GLY A 123 16.27 2.89 -7.18
CA GLY A 123 15.55 4.12 -6.94
C GLY A 123 14.09 3.95 -6.50
N VAL A 124 13.68 2.74 -6.10
CA VAL A 124 12.31 2.45 -5.65
C VAL A 124 12.22 2.58 -4.14
N PHE A 125 11.27 3.35 -3.66
CA PHE A 125 10.96 3.46 -2.24
C PHE A 125 9.46 3.60 -2.04
N ARG A 126 8.98 3.06 -0.91
CA ARG A 126 7.59 3.21 -0.48
C ARG A 126 7.36 4.56 0.18
N VAL A 127 6.20 5.11 -0.09
CA VAL A 127 5.73 6.35 0.50
C VAL A 127 4.60 6.03 1.46
N PHE A 128 4.76 6.47 2.70
CA PHE A 128 3.75 6.41 3.75
C PHE A 128 3.66 7.76 4.45
N ASP A 129 2.90 7.82 5.53
CA ASP A 129 2.70 9.02 6.31
C ASP A 129 3.94 9.42 7.14
N GLY A 130 4.26 10.72 7.13
CA GLY A 130 5.16 11.36 8.09
C GLY A 130 4.48 11.49 9.46
N LYS A 131 5.28 11.46 10.52
CA LYS A 131 4.74 11.57 11.89
C LYS A 131 5.14 12.87 12.60
N THR A 132 5.94 13.70 11.94
CA THR A 132 6.32 15.04 12.42
C THR A 132 5.17 16.03 12.21
N THR A 133 5.16 17.12 12.98
CA THR A 133 4.11 18.16 12.92
C THR A 133 4.63 19.55 12.58
N LYS A 134 5.95 19.77 12.65
CA LYS A 134 6.58 21.09 12.46
C LYS A 134 7.77 21.07 11.49
N VAL A 135 8.39 19.92 11.30
CA VAL A 135 9.57 19.76 10.46
C VAL A 135 9.35 18.67 9.41
N PRO A 136 10.01 18.74 8.24
CA PRO A 136 9.82 17.74 7.20
C PRO A 136 10.27 16.33 7.64
N ALA A 137 9.47 15.32 7.31
CA ALA A 137 9.86 13.92 7.27
C ALA A 137 9.97 13.52 5.79
N ALA A 138 11.13 13.01 5.38
CA ALA A 138 11.39 12.66 3.99
C ALA A 138 11.90 11.23 3.86
N VAL A 139 11.55 10.59 2.76
CA VAL A 139 12.11 9.31 2.32
C VAL A 139 13.13 9.55 1.21
N LEU A 140 14.25 8.85 1.28
CA LEU A 140 15.28 8.83 0.23
C LEU A 140 15.37 7.44 -0.39
N SER A 141 15.80 7.38 -1.65
CA SER A 141 16.13 6.11 -2.30
C SER A 141 17.20 5.35 -1.51
N CYS A 142 17.25 4.05 -1.69
CA CYS A 142 18.26 3.19 -1.05
C CYS A 142 19.69 3.72 -1.29
N GLU A 143 19.98 4.10 -2.53
CA GLU A 143 21.28 4.55 -2.98
C GLU A 143 21.70 5.85 -2.28
N ASP A 144 20.80 6.83 -2.29
CA ASP A 144 21.09 8.16 -1.74
C ASP A 144 21.04 8.18 -0.22
N TYR A 145 20.11 7.44 0.39
CA TYR A 145 20.11 7.25 1.84
C TYR A 145 21.41 6.59 2.31
N GLY A 146 21.82 5.49 1.65
CA GLY A 146 23.06 4.79 1.97
C GLY A 146 24.30 5.66 1.76
N LEU A 147 24.32 6.50 0.72
CA LEU A 147 25.41 7.46 0.52
C LEU A 147 25.53 8.44 1.70
N VAL A 148 24.43 9.11 2.03
CA VAL A 148 24.40 10.12 3.11
C VAL A 148 24.71 9.48 4.46
N PHE A 149 24.19 8.27 4.71
CA PHE A 149 24.45 7.51 5.93
C PHE A 149 25.96 7.21 6.08
N ARG A 150 26.62 6.70 5.05
CA ARG A 150 28.07 6.41 5.10
C ARG A 150 28.90 7.66 5.30
N LEU A 151 28.51 8.79 4.70
CA LEU A 151 29.19 10.06 4.93
C LEU A 151 29.06 10.50 6.40
N ALA A 152 27.86 10.40 6.98
CA ALA A 152 27.63 10.73 8.40
C ALA A 152 28.38 9.76 9.32
N GLN A 153 28.33 8.46 9.06
CA GLN A 153 29.01 7.42 9.85
C GLN A 153 30.51 7.59 9.88
N ASN A 154 31.10 8.04 8.77
CA ASN A 154 32.52 8.27 8.65
C ASN A 154 32.95 9.70 9.04
N ASN A 155 32.10 10.46 9.73
CA ASN A 155 32.35 11.82 10.20
C ASN A 155 32.75 12.80 9.08
N GLN A 156 32.23 12.61 7.85
CA GLN A 156 32.53 13.47 6.70
C GLN A 156 31.59 14.69 6.61
N GLY A 157 30.77 14.92 7.60
CA GLY A 157 29.93 16.11 7.76
C GLY A 157 28.98 16.40 6.60
N PRO A 158 28.14 15.45 6.16
CA PRO A 158 27.20 15.75 5.07
C PRO A 158 26.22 16.84 5.48
N VAL A 159 25.95 17.75 4.56
CA VAL A 159 24.93 18.80 4.72
C VAL A 159 23.86 18.58 3.67
N LEU A 160 22.61 18.55 4.13
CA LEU A 160 21.43 18.41 3.28
C LEU A 160 20.71 19.74 3.17
N ARG A 161 20.26 20.08 1.97
CA ARG A 161 19.31 21.16 1.70
C ARG A 161 17.98 20.55 1.32
N VAL A 162 16.93 20.88 2.06
CA VAL A 162 15.56 20.51 1.75
C VAL A 162 14.75 21.76 1.40
N THR A 163 14.03 21.69 0.30
CA THR A 163 13.00 22.67 -0.07
C THR A 163 11.74 21.88 -0.36
N ALA A 164 10.71 22.09 0.43
CA ALA A 164 9.45 21.39 0.30
C ALA A 164 8.28 22.31 0.62
N GLU A 165 7.19 22.14 -0.10
CA GLU A 165 5.95 22.85 0.14
C GLU A 165 4.86 21.84 0.44
N SER A 166 4.12 22.07 1.50
CA SER A 166 2.94 21.31 1.89
C SER A 166 2.00 22.22 2.66
N GLN A 167 0.71 21.95 2.55
CA GLN A 167 -0.33 22.65 3.28
C GLN A 167 -1.19 21.61 4.01
N ASP A 168 -1.31 21.74 5.32
CA ASP A 168 -2.28 21.00 6.11
C ASP A 168 -3.65 21.67 5.93
N LEU A 169 -4.60 20.94 5.38
CA LEU A 169 -5.98 21.39 5.15
C LEU A 169 -6.90 21.03 6.32
N GLY A 170 -6.37 20.35 7.36
CA GLY A 170 -7.17 19.78 8.44
C GLY A 170 -8.06 18.62 7.95
N GLU A 171 -9.15 18.38 8.67
CA GLU A 171 -10.15 17.39 8.26
C GLU A 171 -10.96 17.91 7.09
N VAL A 172 -10.95 17.15 5.99
CA VAL A 172 -11.72 17.45 4.78
C VAL A 172 -12.62 16.26 4.43
N PRO A 173 -13.82 16.51 3.84
CA PRO A 173 -14.68 15.42 3.42
C PRO A 173 -14.02 14.66 2.27
N VAL A 174 -14.15 13.33 2.31
CA VAL A 174 -13.82 12.43 1.21
C VAL A 174 -15.10 11.75 0.73
N PHE A 175 -15.14 11.32 -0.52
CA PHE A 175 -16.36 10.84 -1.15
C PHE A 175 -16.12 9.50 -1.83
N ASN A 176 -17.03 8.54 -1.60
CA ASN A 176 -17.12 7.35 -2.42
C ASN A 176 -17.85 7.65 -3.71
N THR A 177 -17.46 6.99 -4.80
CA THR A 177 -18.21 7.05 -6.06
C THR A 177 -19.00 5.78 -6.24
N ILE A 178 -20.32 5.89 -6.28
CA ILE A 178 -21.24 4.75 -6.37
C ILE A 178 -22.02 4.83 -7.69
N ALA A 179 -22.09 3.70 -8.41
CA ALA A 179 -22.97 3.56 -9.56
C ALA A 179 -23.78 2.27 -9.46
N THR A 180 -25.02 2.29 -9.95
CA THR A 180 -25.98 1.23 -9.73
C THR A 180 -26.69 0.83 -11.02
N ILE A 181 -26.90 -0.47 -11.23
CA ILE A 181 -27.90 -1.04 -12.14
C ILE A 181 -29.02 -1.54 -11.27
N PRO A 182 -30.19 -0.87 -11.24
CA PRO A 182 -31.29 -1.27 -10.36
C PRO A 182 -31.81 -2.67 -10.67
N GLY A 183 -32.07 -3.44 -9.62
CA GLY A 183 -32.73 -4.74 -9.70
C GLY A 183 -34.19 -4.63 -10.04
N THR A 184 -34.81 -5.76 -10.39
CA THR A 184 -36.26 -5.86 -10.71
C THR A 184 -37.05 -6.54 -9.58
N ASP A 185 -37.10 -7.85 -9.58
CA ASP A 185 -37.94 -8.65 -8.67
C ASP A 185 -37.26 -8.95 -7.31
N ARG A 186 -35.94 -8.75 -7.22
CA ARG A 186 -35.14 -8.84 -5.98
C ARG A 186 -34.26 -7.60 -5.83
N ALA A 187 -34.87 -6.43 -5.95
CA ALA A 187 -34.14 -5.16 -5.97
C ALA A 187 -33.47 -4.79 -4.64
N ASP A 188 -33.86 -5.40 -3.55
CA ASP A 188 -33.28 -5.28 -2.19
C ASP A 188 -32.18 -6.31 -1.90
N GLU A 189 -31.84 -7.17 -2.86
CA GLU A 189 -30.67 -8.01 -2.83
C GLU A 189 -29.55 -7.37 -3.69
N TYR A 190 -28.32 -7.37 -3.20
CA TYR A 190 -27.19 -6.63 -3.80
C TYR A 190 -26.04 -7.52 -4.19
N VAL A 191 -25.46 -7.24 -5.37
CA VAL A 191 -24.14 -7.74 -5.76
C VAL A 191 -23.24 -6.54 -5.94
N VAL A 192 -22.11 -6.49 -5.23
CA VAL A 192 -21.22 -5.32 -5.18
C VAL A 192 -19.90 -5.60 -5.87
N LEU A 193 -19.51 -4.73 -6.79
CA LEU A 193 -18.17 -4.63 -7.35
C LEU A 193 -17.38 -3.60 -6.55
N SER A 194 -16.17 -3.92 -6.14
CA SER A 194 -15.43 -3.17 -5.14
C SER A 194 -13.97 -2.94 -5.53
N ALA A 195 -13.53 -1.70 -5.46
CA ALA A 195 -12.14 -1.30 -5.57
C ALA A 195 -11.97 0.10 -4.94
N HIS A 196 -10.85 0.39 -4.32
CA HIS A 196 -10.60 1.75 -3.85
C HIS A 196 -10.12 2.68 -4.96
N PHE A 197 -10.25 3.99 -4.73
CA PHE A 197 -10.00 5.03 -5.70
C PHE A 197 -8.91 6.02 -5.26
N ASP A 198 -8.53 5.97 -4.01
CA ASP A 198 -7.38 6.69 -3.48
C ASP A 198 -6.08 5.91 -3.68
N SER A 199 -4.95 6.55 -3.46
CA SER A 199 -3.61 5.98 -3.52
C SER A 199 -2.65 6.83 -2.70
N TRP A 200 -1.52 6.26 -2.31
CA TRP A 200 -0.45 7.01 -1.67
C TRP A 200 0.23 7.99 -2.62
N ASP A 201 0.74 9.09 -2.08
CA ASP A 201 1.57 10.07 -2.78
C ASP A 201 2.83 9.42 -3.40
N GLY A 202 3.38 10.09 -4.39
CA GLY A 202 4.66 9.71 -5.01
C GLY A 202 4.53 9.17 -6.42
N SER A 203 3.35 8.66 -6.80
CA SER A 203 3.06 8.24 -8.18
C SER A 203 1.55 8.34 -8.48
N SER A 204 1.12 7.74 -9.59
CA SER A 204 -0.27 7.88 -10.05
C SER A 204 -1.23 6.82 -9.51
N GLY A 205 -0.78 5.86 -8.68
CA GLY A 205 -1.61 4.77 -8.19
C GLY A 205 -2.15 3.88 -9.31
N ALA A 206 -1.35 3.64 -10.35
CA ALA A 206 -1.83 2.95 -11.54
C ALA A 206 -2.18 1.48 -11.28
N THR A 207 -1.37 0.79 -10.48
CA THR A 207 -1.61 -0.60 -10.09
C THR A 207 -2.29 -0.72 -8.73
N ASP A 208 -2.14 0.29 -7.88
CA ASP A 208 -2.68 0.41 -6.54
C ASP A 208 -3.46 1.73 -6.37
N ASN A 209 -4.77 1.81 -6.70
CA ASN A 209 -5.58 0.72 -7.24
C ASN A 209 -6.33 1.13 -8.53
N GLY A 210 -5.66 1.85 -9.42
CA GLY A 210 -6.22 2.22 -10.73
C GLY A 210 -6.71 1.01 -11.55
N THR A 211 -5.98 -0.12 -11.47
CA THR A 211 -6.36 -1.37 -12.15
C THR A 211 -7.65 -1.97 -11.60
N GLY A 212 -7.82 -2.01 -10.29
CA GLY A 212 -9.05 -2.48 -9.66
C GLY A 212 -10.25 -1.60 -10.05
N THR A 213 -10.08 -0.28 -9.92
CA THR A 213 -11.10 0.70 -10.33
C THR A 213 -11.55 0.51 -11.77
N VAL A 214 -10.62 0.46 -12.73
CA VAL A 214 -10.94 0.29 -14.16
C VAL A 214 -11.56 -1.09 -14.44
N THR A 215 -11.10 -2.14 -13.77
CA THR A 215 -11.68 -3.47 -13.86
C THR A 215 -13.16 -3.47 -13.48
N MET A 216 -13.51 -2.83 -12.35
CA MET A 216 -14.89 -2.77 -11.88
C MET A 216 -15.77 -1.87 -12.75
N MET A 217 -15.23 -0.76 -13.25
CA MET A 217 -15.93 0.10 -14.22
C MET A 217 -16.27 -0.66 -15.51
N GLU A 218 -15.31 -1.41 -16.06
CA GLU A 218 -15.52 -2.18 -17.30
C GLU A 218 -16.46 -3.37 -17.06
N ALA A 219 -16.34 -4.08 -15.95
CA ALA A 219 -17.29 -5.12 -15.57
C ALA A 219 -18.73 -4.56 -15.49
N MET A 220 -18.90 -3.38 -14.87
CA MET A 220 -20.19 -2.70 -14.79
C MET A 220 -20.73 -2.30 -16.18
N ARG A 221 -19.85 -1.80 -17.08
CA ARG A 221 -20.21 -1.49 -18.46
C ARG A 221 -20.69 -2.72 -19.23
N ILE A 222 -19.98 -3.86 -19.08
CA ILE A 222 -20.35 -5.15 -19.69
C ILE A 222 -21.73 -5.55 -19.17
N LEU A 223 -21.92 -5.59 -17.85
CA LEU A 223 -23.18 -5.97 -17.20
C LEU A 223 -24.34 -5.07 -17.65
N LYS A 224 -24.14 -3.76 -17.70
CA LYS A 224 -25.18 -2.84 -18.18
C LYS A 224 -25.61 -3.13 -19.61
N THR A 225 -24.70 -3.63 -20.45
CA THR A 225 -24.97 -3.97 -21.84
C THR A 225 -25.72 -5.30 -21.99
N VAL A 226 -25.25 -6.35 -21.26
CA VAL A 226 -25.77 -7.71 -21.44
C VAL A 226 -26.91 -8.05 -20.49
N LEU A 227 -27.01 -7.34 -19.37
CA LEU A 227 -28.03 -7.54 -18.31
C LEU A 227 -28.61 -6.19 -17.85
N PRO A 228 -29.30 -5.44 -18.74
CA PRO A 228 -29.78 -4.09 -18.41
C PRO A 228 -30.87 -4.05 -17.34
N LYS A 229 -31.51 -5.20 -17.04
CA LYS A 229 -32.57 -5.39 -16.05
C LYS A 229 -32.28 -6.64 -15.22
N PRO A 230 -31.28 -6.60 -14.32
CA PRO A 230 -30.97 -7.74 -13.45
C PRO A 230 -32.13 -8.02 -12.45
N SER A 231 -32.18 -9.23 -11.92
CA SER A 231 -33.06 -9.55 -10.81
C SER A 231 -32.67 -8.81 -9.53
N ARG A 232 -31.37 -8.88 -9.18
CA ARG A 232 -30.76 -8.20 -8.05
C ARG A 232 -30.17 -6.85 -8.46
N THR A 233 -30.05 -5.94 -7.52
CA THR A 233 -29.34 -4.67 -7.74
C THR A 233 -27.84 -4.93 -7.81
N ILE A 234 -27.20 -4.45 -8.89
CA ILE A 234 -25.74 -4.49 -9.04
C ILE A 234 -25.19 -3.11 -8.73
N LEU A 235 -24.27 -3.02 -7.79
CA LEU A 235 -23.65 -1.78 -7.34
C LEU A 235 -22.13 -1.85 -7.57
N VAL A 236 -21.52 -0.76 -8.01
CA VAL A 236 -20.08 -0.59 -7.94
C VAL A 236 -19.74 0.48 -6.95
N GLY A 237 -18.83 0.17 -6.02
CA GLY A 237 -18.26 1.10 -5.05
C GLY A 237 -16.78 1.34 -5.35
N HIS A 238 -16.44 2.61 -5.63
CA HIS A 238 -15.08 3.09 -5.67
C HIS A 238 -14.83 3.88 -4.38
N TRP A 239 -14.07 3.26 -3.49
CA TRP A 239 -13.92 3.73 -2.11
C TRP A 239 -12.79 4.74 -1.98
N SER A 240 -12.95 5.73 -1.12
CA SER A 240 -11.91 6.69 -0.76
C SER A 240 -11.41 6.44 0.66
N GLY A 241 -10.13 6.75 0.89
CA GLY A 241 -9.51 6.57 2.20
C GLY A 241 -9.32 5.10 2.60
N GLU A 242 -9.17 4.22 1.62
CA GLU A 242 -8.79 2.83 1.84
C GLU A 242 -7.42 2.76 2.48
N GLU A 243 -6.46 3.45 1.91
CA GLU A 243 -5.05 3.51 2.29
C GLU A 243 -4.84 4.00 3.75
N GLN A 244 -5.82 4.66 4.32
CA GLN A 244 -5.81 5.13 5.70
C GLN A 244 -6.69 4.28 6.63
N GLY A 245 -7.08 3.08 6.20
CA GLY A 245 -7.78 2.09 7.02
C GLY A 245 -9.21 1.80 6.60
N LEU A 246 -9.49 1.70 5.31
CA LEU A 246 -10.78 1.31 4.74
C LEU A 246 -11.91 2.32 5.07
N ASN A 247 -11.58 3.60 5.18
CA ASN A 247 -12.53 4.59 5.71
C ASN A 247 -13.81 4.67 4.87
N GLY A 248 -13.66 4.69 3.53
CA GLY A 248 -14.79 4.83 2.62
C GLY A 248 -15.74 3.63 2.63
N SER A 249 -15.21 2.43 2.52
CA SER A 249 -16.04 1.21 2.53
C SER A 249 -16.67 0.96 3.89
N ARG A 250 -15.93 1.16 5.00
CA ARG A 250 -16.47 1.04 6.36
C ARG A 250 -17.58 2.04 6.64
N GLY A 251 -17.36 3.31 6.25
CA GLY A 251 -18.38 4.35 6.40
C GLY A 251 -19.62 4.02 5.59
N TYR A 252 -19.46 3.59 4.33
CA TYR A 252 -20.57 3.20 3.49
C TYR A 252 -21.39 2.05 4.10
N MET A 253 -20.73 0.97 4.57
CA MET A 253 -21.43 -0.17 5.18
C MET A 253 -22.16 0.22 6.46
N ALA A 254 -21.60 1.14 7.26
CA ALA A 254 -22.26 1.63 8.47
C ALA A 254 -23.49 2.49 8.15
N ASP A 255 -23.45 3.29 7.11
CA ASP A 255 -24.53 4.20 6.71
C ASP A 255 -25.64 3.50 5.91
N HIS A 256 -25.36 2.32 5.33
CA HIS A 256 -26.29 1.57 4.45
C HIS A 256 -26.60 0.15 4.96
N PRO A 257 -27.10 -0.03 6.21
CA PRO A 257 -27.29 -1.35 6.82
C PRO A 257 -28.24 -2.26 6.03
N LYS A 258 -29.22 -1.70 5.32
CA LYS A 258 -30.15 -2.49 4.49
C LYS A 258 -29.43 -3.11 3.28
N GLU A 259 -28.49 -2.42 2.68
CA GLU A 259 -27.70 -2.94 1.57
C GLU A 259 -26.76 -4.05 2.04
N VAL A 260 -26.21 -3.89 3.25
CA VAL A 260 -25.38 -4.92 3.89
C VAL A 260 -26.20 -6.17 4.22
N GLU A 261 -27.41 -6.01 4.74
CA GLU A 261 -28.34 -7.12 5.04
C GLU A 261 -28.74 -7.87 3.76
N GLY A 262 -28.97 -7.15 2.65
CA GLY A 262 -29.29 -7.71 1.34
C GLY A 262 -28.10 -8.21 0.54
N LEU A 263 -26.86 -8.09 1.03
CA LEU A 263 -25.64 -8.39 0.26
C LEU A 263 -25.50 -9.89 -0.02
N GLN A 264 -25.52 -10.27 -1.29
CA GLN A 264 -25.36 -11.64 -1.78
C GLN A 264 -23.91 -11.97 -2.12
N ALA A 265 -23.16 -10.99 -2.66
CA ALA A 265 -21.74 -11.12 -2.96
C ALA A 265 -21.09 -9.72 -3.10
N LEU A 266 -19.87 -9.59 -2.62
CA LEU A 266 -19.00 -8.46 -2.93
C LEU A 266 -17.70 -9.00 -3.53
N PHE A 267 -17.33 -8.52 -4.72
CA PHE A 267 -16.07 -8.86 -5.40
C PHE A 267 -15.13 -7.68 -5.36
N ASN A 268 -13.99 -7.82 -4.65
CA ASN A 268 -12.99 -6.77 -4.48
C ASN A 268 -11.69 -7.12 -5.20
N GLN A 269 -11.16 -6.17 -6.00
CA GLN A 269 -9.84 -6.29 -6.58
C GLN A 269 -8.94 -5.16 -6.11
N ASP A 270 -7.80 -5.56 -5.51
CA ASP A 270 -6.78 -4.68 -4.97
C ASP A 270 -5.46 -5.44 -4.87
N ASN A 271 -4.86 -5.77 -6.01
CA ASN A 271 -3.59 -6.51 -6.06
C ASN A 271 -2.86 -6.40 -7.40
N GLY A 272 -2.80 -5.19 -7.89
CA GLY A 272 -1.97 -4.87 -9.04
C GLY A 272 -2.61 -5.20 -10.38
N THR A 273 -1.77 -5.27 -11.39
CA THR A 273 -2.17 -5.40 -12.80
C THR A 273 -2.38 -6.84 -13.27
N GLY A 274 -2.01 -7.83 -12.46
CA GLY A 274 -1.97 -9.23 -12.88
C GLY A 274 -3.34 -9.86 -13.08
N ARG A 275 -3.34 -10.96 -13.85
CA ARG A 275 -4.53 -11.79 -14.02
C ARG A 275 -4.98 -12.37 -12.68
N VAL A 276 -6.26 -12.33 -12.43
CA VAL A 276 -6.85 -12.99 -11.26
C VAL A 276 -6.71 -14.50 -11.40
N VAL A 277 -6.11 -15.12 -10.38
CA VAL A 277 -5.80 -16.55 -10.37
C VAL A 277 -6.29 -17.27 -9.12
N ASN A 278 -6.81 -16.53 -8.16
CA ASN A 278 -7.45 -17.08 -6.96
C ASN A 278 -8.53 -16.14 -6.43
N MET A 279 -9.38 -16.66 -5.56
CA MET A 279 -10.41 -15.91 -4.86
C MET A 279 -10.42 -16.33 -3.39
N ASN A 280 -10.43 -15.36 -2.48
CA ASN A 280 -10.51 -15.57 -1.03
C ASN A 280 -11.95 -15.32 -0.58
N ALA A 281 -12.51 -16.27 0.19
CA ALA A 281 -13.91 -16.26 0.61
C ALA A 281 -14.17 -15.63 1.99
N ALA A 282 -13.17 -14.97 2.61
CA ALA A 282 -13.31 -14.19 3.85
C ALA A 282 -14.10 -14.89 4.99
N GLY A 283 -13.79 -16.17 5.25
CA GLY A 283 -14.37 -16.94 6.34
C GLY A 283 -15.63 -17.77 6.00
N LEU A 284 -16.10 -17.72 4.76
CA LEU A 284 -17.24 -18.55 4.34
C LEU A 284 -16.84 -20.03 4.27
N MET A 285 -17.50 -20.87 5.08
CA MET A 285 -17.19 -22.30 5.17
C MET A 285 -17.66 -23.09 3.93
N ASP A 286 -18.84 -22.79 3.43
CA ASP A 286 -19.53 -23.58 2.41
C ASP A 286 -19.54 -22.91 1.01
N GLY A 287 -18.78 -21.83 0.84
CA GLY A 287 -18.73 -21.07 -0.43
C GLY A 287 -18.14 -21.83 -1.63
N GLY A 288 -17.40 -22.93 -1.39
CA GLY A 288 -16.65 -23.62 -2.42
C GLY A 288 -17.50 -24.22 -3.53
N ALA A 289 -18.66 -24.78 -3.19
CA ALA A 289 -19.57 -25.38 -4.16
C ALA A 289 -20.14 -24.32 -5.11
N PHE A 290 -20.57 -23.18 -4.58
CA PHE A 290 -21.10 -22.06 -5.36
C PHE A 290 -20.03 -21.46 -6.28
N LEU A 291 -18.85 -21.19 -5.74
CA LEU A 291 -17.75 -20.62 -6.51
C LEU A 291 -17.28 -21.58 -7.62
N SER A 292 -17.24 -22.88 -7.33
CA SER A 292 -16.89 -23.90 -8.34
C SER A 292 -17.97 -23.98 -9.41
N ASP A 293 -19.25 -23.93 -9.06
CA ASP A 293 -20.35 -23.91 -10.02
C ASP A 293 -20.30 -22.66 -10.91
N TRP A 294 -20.07 -21.48 -10.34
CA TRP A 294 -19.93 -20.24 -11.12
C TRP A 294 -18.76 -20.33 -12.09
N LEU A 295 -17.56 -20.72 -11.63
CA LEU A 295 -16.40 -20.82 -12.50
C LEU A 295 -16.54 -21.89 -13.58
N SER A 296 -17.30 -22.97 -13.33
CA SER A 296 -17.55 -23.99 -14.36
C SER A 296 -18.33 -23.45 -15.56
N LYS A 297 -19.03 -22.34 -15.40
CA LYS A 297 -19.82 -21.64 -16.43
C LYS A 297 -19.02 -20.55 -17.15
N VAL A 298 -17.82 -20.22 -16.65
CA VAL A 298 -16.92 -19.24 -17.27
C VAL A 298 -16.01 -19.94 -18.28
N PRO A 299 -15.87 -19.41 -19.52
CA PRO A 299 -15.02 -20.02 -20.53
C PRO A 299 -13.59 -20.28 -20.05
N GLY A 300 -13.02 -21.43 -20.47
CA GLY A 300 -11.69 -21.85 -20.06
C GLY A 300 -10.57 -20.87 -20.45
N GLU A 301 -10.75 -20.09 -21.50
CA GLU A 301 -9.84 -19.02 -21.89
C GLU A 301 -9.70 -17.91 -20.84
N ILE A 302 -10.77 -17.69 -20.05
CA ILE A 302 -10.79 -16.72 -18.94
C ILE A 302 -10.28 -17.37 -17.64
N THR A 303 -10.71 -18.61 -17.35
CA THR A 303 -10.39 -19.32 -16.11
C THR A 303 -9.18 -20.24 -16.18
N GLY A 304 -8.57 -20.45 -17.34
CA GLY A 304 -7.50 -21.44 -17.55
C GLY A 304 -6.26 -21.25 -16.65
N ASN A 305 -6.08 -20.07 -16.09
CA ASN A 305 -5.03 -19.76 -15.11
C ASN A 305 -5.54 -19.69 -13.67
N PHE A 306 -6.84 -19.90 -13.42
CA PHE A 306 -7.38 -19.89 -12.08
C PHE A 306 -6.87 -21.11 -11.30
N ARG A 307 -6.33 -20.89 -10.09
CA ARG A 307 -5.56 -21.90 -9.36
C ARG A 307 -6.29 -22.44 -8.15
N SER A 308 -6.95 -21.56 -7.39
CA SER A 308 -7.51 -21.97 -6.10
C SER A 308 -8.53 -21.00 -5.53
N PHE A 309 -9.35 -21.54 -4.62
CA PHE A 309 -10.12 -20.76 -3.66
C PHE A 309 -9.46 -20.81 -2.29
N GLY A 310 -9.35 -19.66 -1.62
CA GLY A 310 -9.03 -19.59 -0.20
C GLY A 310 -10.33 -19.79 0.60
N ILE A 311 -10.65 -21.04 0.94
CA ILE A 311 -11.86 -21.40 1.72
C ILE A 311 -11.38 -22.21 2.94
N PRO A 312 -11.85 -21.84 4.14
CA PRO A 312 -12.75 -20.73 4.47
C PRO A 312 -12.13 -19.32 4.31
N GLY A 313 -10.83 -19.22 4.01
CA GLY A 313 -10.13 -17.97 3.98
C GLY A 313 -9.96 -17.35 5.39
N SER A 314 -9.48 -16.13 5.46
CA SER A 314 -9.36 -15.41 6.73
C SER A 314 -10.68 -14.70 7.08
N PRO A 315 -11.30 -15.02 8.23
CA PRO A 315 -12.51 -14.31 8.65
C PRO A 315 -12.22 -12.86 9.09
N ALA A 316 -10.99 -12.54 9.39
CA ALA A 316 -10.59 -11.17 9.77
C ALA A 316 -10.50 -10.22 8.57
N GLY A 317 -10.87 -10.69 7.38
CA GLY A 317 -10.70 -9.94 6.16
C GLY A 317 -9.23 -9.82 5.74
N GLY A 318 -8.96 -9.27 4.59
CA GLY A 318 -7.63 -8.88 4.14
C GLY A 318 -7.32 -7.43 4.54
N GLY A 319 -6.23 -6.91 4.01
CA GLY A 319 -5.90 -5.48 4.12
C GLY A 319 -6.59 -4.64 3.05
N SER A 320 -7.82 -4.95 2.64
CA SER A 320 -8.56 -4.22 1.61
C SER A 320 -10.08 -4.26 1.85
N ASP A 321 -10.86 -3.55 1.04
CA ASP A 321 -12.27 -3.20 1.24
C ASP A 321 -13.24 -4.39 1.42
N ASN A 322 -12.92 -5.57 0.91
CA ASN A 322 -13.72 -6.78 1.19
C ASN A 322 -13.77 -7.13 2.70
N ALA A 323 -12.80 -6.67 3.48
CA ALA A 323 -12.81 -6.82 4.93
C ALA A 323 -13.93 -6.02 5.60
N SER A 324 -14.39 -4.94 5.00
CA SER A 324 -15.44 -4.08 5.56
C SER A 324 -16.78 -4.80 5.66
N VAL A 325 -17.07 -5.76 4.77
CA VAL A 325 -18.31 -6.54 4.83
C VAL A 325 -18.18 -7.82 5.68
N ALA A 326 -16.96 -8.35 5.82
CA ALA A 326 -16.72 -9.56 6.60
C ALA A 326 -17.12 -9.40 8.08
N CYS A 327 -16.97 -8.19 8.66
CA CYS A 327 -17.39 -7.88 10.02
C CYS A 327 -18.91 -8.02 10.24
N TYR A 328 -19.70 -7.93 9.17
CA TYR A 328 -21.16 -8.10 9.19
C TYR A 328 -21.60 -9.52 8.83
N GLY A 329 -20.65 -10.44 8.62
CA GLY A 329 -20.94 -11.81 8.17
C GLY A 329 -21.41 -11.90 6.73
N ALA A 330 -21.25 -10.83 5.94
CA ALA A 330 -21.67 -10.77 4.55
C ALA A 330 -20.58 -11.35 3.62
N PRO A 331 -20.95 -11.94 2.45
CA PRO A 331 -20.00 -12.60 1.57
C PRO A 331 -19.14 -11.61 0.80
N GLY A 332 -17.90 -11.41 1.27
CA GLY A 332 -16.87 -10.60 0.64
C GLY A 332 -15.76 -11.46 0.03
N PHE A 333 -15.53 -11.32 -1.28
CA PHE A 333 -14.53 -12.07 -2.01
C PHE A 333 -13.36 -11.16 -2.43
N GLY A 334 -12.16 -11.49 -1.97
CA GLY A 334 -10.92 -10.86 -2.44
C GLY A 334 -10.40 -11.58 -3.69
N LEU A 335 -10.20 -10.87 -4.78
CA LEU A 335 -9.65 -11.40 -6.04
C LEU A 335 -8.13 -11.30 -6.02
N GLY A 336 -7.44 -12.44 -5.94
CA GLY A 336 -5.98 -12.49 -5.90
C GLY A 336 -5.37 -12.67 -7.30
N SER A 337 -4.37 -11.86 -7.62
CA SER A 337 -3.76 -11.75 -8.95
C SER A 337 -2.36 -12.33 -9.04
N LEU A 338 -1.90 -12.58 -10.26
CA LEU A 338 -0.47 -12.80 -10.54
C LEU A 338 0.32 -11.56 -10.10
N PRO A 339 1.46 -11.74 -9.43
CA PRO A 339 2.09 -10.65 -8.68
C PRO A 339 2.70 -9.55 -9.54
N TRP A 340 3.18 -9.81 -10.76
CA TRP A 340 3.85 -8.82 -11.61
C TRP A 340 4.70 -7.82 -10.81
N GLU A 341 5.41 -8.34 -9.80
CA GLU A 341 6.23 -7.56 -8.88
C GLU A 341 5.47 -6.46 -8.08
N TYR A 342 4.14 -6.58 -7.95
CA TYR A 342 3.29 -5.61 -7.27
C TYR A 342 3.86 -5.21 -5.90
N PHE A 343 4.02 -6.16 -4.99
CA PHE A 343 4.53 -5.88 -3.65
C PHE A 343 5.99 -5.43 -3.59
N SER A 344 6.79 -5.74 -4.61
CA SER A 344 8.21 -5.40 -4.63
C SER A 344 8.50 -4.08 -5.34
N TYR A 345 7.64 -3.67 -6.27
CA TYR A 345 7.98 -2.59 -7.20
C TYR A 345 6.96 -1.47 -7.28
N THR A 346 5.67 -1.75 -7.16
CA THR A 346 4.62 -0.73 -7.38
C THR A 346 3.81 -0.42 -6.13
N TRP A 347 3.48 -1.40 -5.28
CA TRP A 347 2.68 -1.19 -4.09
C TRP A 347 3.22 -0.10 -3.17
N HIS A 348 2.47 1.01 -3.06
CA HIS A 348 2.81 2.21 -2.27
C HIS A 348 4.13 2.89 -2.66
N THR A 349 4.63 2.72 -3.89
CA THR A 349 5.94 3.23 -4.27
C THR A 349 5.87 4.47 -5.17
N ASN A 350 7.02 5.14 -5.28
CA ASN A 350 7.25 6.22 -6.24
C ASN A 350 7.28 5.75 -7.70
N ARG A 351 7.01 4.47 -7.99
CA ARG A 351 7.07 3.87 -9.33
C ARG A 351 5.74 3.25 -9.79
N ASP A 352 4.66 3.44 -9.05
CA ASP A 352 3.33 2.95 -9.45
C ASP A 352 2.71 3.84 -10.53
N THR A 353 3.16 3.65 -11.77
CA THR A 353 2.82 4.47 -12.93
C THR A 353 2.21 3.65 -14.05
N TYR A 354 1.52 4.30 -14.98
CA TYR A 354 0.76 3.69 -16.08
C TYR A 354 1.55 2.68 -16.92
N ASP A 355 2.84 2.88 -17.11
CA ASP A 355 3.73 1.99 -17.87
C ASP A 355 3.97 0.62 -17.21
N LYS A 356 3.47 0.42 -15.98
CA LYS A 356 3.49 -0.87 -15.27
C LYS A 356 2.26 -1.74 -15.55
N LEU A 357 1.28 -1.21 -16.29
CA LEU A 357 0.03 -1.92 -16.55
C LEU A 357 0.17 -3.00 -17.64
N VAL A 358 -0.41 -4.14 -17.39
CA VAL A 358 -0.59 -5.22 -18.36
C VAL A 358 -2.06 -5.27 -18.76
N LEU A 359 -2.44 -4.45 -19.75
CA LEU A 359 -3.84 -4.21 -20.10
C LEU A 359 -4.61 -5.48 -20.55
N SER A 360 -3.93 -6.47 -21.12
CA SER A 360 -4.55 -7.76 -21.45
C SER A 360 -5.04 -8.50 -20.20
N GLU A 361 -4.30 -8.42 -19.09
CA GLU A 361 -4.67 -9.03 -17.83
C GLU A 361 -5.86 -8.27 -17.18
N VAL A 362 -5.82 -6.94 -17.22
CA VAL A 362 -6.91 -6.09 -16.71
C VAL A 362 -8.23 -6.37 -17.46
N ARG A 363 -8.17 -6.50 -18.79
CA ARG A 363 -9.34 -6.88 -19.61
C ARG A 363 -9.89 -8.26 -19.25
N ASN A 364 -9.02 -9.24 -19.04
CA ASN A 364 -9.40 -10.57 -18.59
C ASN A 364 -10.12 -10.50 -17.23
N ASN A 365 -9.58 -9.71 -16.29
CA ASN A 365 -10.15 -9.55 -14.96
C ASN A 365 -11.55 -8.91 -15.02
N ALA A 366 -11.77 -7.91 -15.86
CA ALA A 366 -13.08 -7.29 -16.05
C ALA A 366 -14.11 -8.30 -16.55
N THR A 367 -13.75 -9.14 -17.53
CA THR A 367 -14.61 -10.22 -18.03
C THR A 367 -14.86 -11.26 -16.94
N LEU A 368 -13.80 -11.72 -16.26
CA LEU A 368 -13.93 -12.67 -15.17
C LEU A 368 -14.85 -12.14 -14.07
N THR A 369 -14.73 -10.86 -13.69
CA THR A 369 -15.53 -10.26 -12.62
C THR A 369 -17.00 -10.09 -13.04
N ALA A 370 -17.25 -9.71 -14.29
CA ALA A 370 -18.61 -9.57 -14.80
C ALA A 370 -19.40 -10.89 -14.79
N MET A 371 -18.73 -12.02 -15.05
CA MET A 371 -19.40 -13.32 -15.15
C MET A 371 -19.92 -13.85 -13.80
N PRO A 372 -19.13 -13.95 -12.71
CA PRO A 372 -19.66 -14.30 -11.39
C PRO A 372 -20.72 -13.32 -10.90
N THR A 373 -20.55 -12.02 -11.19
CA THR A 373 -21.56 -11.00 -10.86
C THR A 373 -22.90 -11.26 -11.57
N TYR A 374 -22.84 -11.72 -12.83
CA TYR A 374 -24.05 -12.13 -13.58
C TYR A 374 -24.70 -13.38 -12.97
N LEU A 375 -23.92 -14.29 -12.39
CA LEU A 375 -24.38 -15.57 -11.84
C LEU A 375 -24.86 -15.46 -10.39
N ALA A 376 -24.35 -14.49 -9.66
CA ALA A 376 -24.74 -14.18 -8.28
C ALA A 376 -26.10 -13.49 -8.22
#